data_5e5ec5bea4bcf5f403578579ff028e12
#
_entry.id   5e5ec5bea4bcf5f403578579ff028e12
#
_cell.length_a   1.000
_cell.length_b   1.000
_cell.length_c   1.000
_cell.angle_alpha   90.00
_cell.angle_beta   90.00
_cell.angle_gamma   90.00
#
_symmetry.space_group_name_H-M   'P 1'
#
loop_
_entity.id
_entity.type
_entity.pdbx_description
1 polymer ?
#
loop_
_entity_poly.entity_id
_entity_poly.type
_entity_poly.pdbx_seq_one_letter_code
_entity_poly.pdbx_strand_id
1 'polypeptide(L)'
;MKTLSEQQRVSIVDASTAGILKNMPAAVAEKDQHITDALHALSQIHIVHSANQVNRKRGDSQPQSIDVATRMVFAGGTCLSKAYGLIERMSEDIDIKIVLESPPEGYAFPNTLGERGRLKALHKAVEDALTGLGFQFVVQVDKDNPIRRDGSRYYCLLVSYEAHFQDTAGTLRPQLKVELICRPPIIPSEMQSLGYMLEVLSGSANPFVFSMNCITVAETLAEKVLSLLRRCA
;
A
#
# COMPACT_ATOMS: atom_id res chain seq x y z
N MET A 1 2.43 -20.43 2.26
CA MET A 1 3.00 -19.30 1.49
C MET A 1 1.91 -18.76 0.58
N LYS A 2 1.86 -17.44 0.34
CA LYS A 2 0.93 -16.84 -0.63
C LYS A 2 1.21 -17.39 -2.03
N THR A 3 0.17 -17.84 -2.71
CA THR A 3 0.24 -18.40 -4.06
C THR A 3 -1.00 -17.99 -4.85
N LEU A 4 -0.98 -18.10 -6.16
CA LEU A 4 -2.17 -17.89 -7.00
C LEU A 4 -3.20 -19.01 -6.77
N SER A 5 -4.47 -18.67 -6.84
CA SER A 5 -5.53 -19.66 -6.97
C SER A 5 -5.46 -20.36 -8.34
N GLU A 6 -6.08 -21.55 -8.45
CA GLU A 6 -6.17 -22.26 -9.72
C GLU A 6 -6.81 -21.39 -10.82
N GLN A 7 -7.89 -20.70 -10.48
CA GLN A 7 -8.59 -19.81 -11.41
C GLN A 7 -7.70 -18.67 -11.91
N GLN A 8 -6.92 -18.03 -11.02
CA GLN A 8 -5.98 -16.98 -11.41
C GLN A 8 -4.89 -17.51 -12.35
N ARG A 9 -4.35 -18.71 -12.07
CA ARG A 9 -3.35 -19.35 -12.93
C ARG A 9 -3.89 -19.62 -14.32
N VAL A 10 -5.08 -20.24 -14.40
CA VAL A 10 -5.75 -20.53 -15.67
C VAL A 10 -6.00 -19.23 -16.45
N SER A 11 -6.51 -18.20 -15.80
CA SER A 11 -6.76 -16.89 -16.45
C SER A 11 -5.49 -16.27 -17.05
N ILE A 12 -4.34 -16.41 -16.38
CA ILE A 12 -3.06 -15.91 -16.92
C ILE A 12 -2.61 -16.72 -18.13
N VAL A 13 -2.74 -18.05 -18.07
CA VAL A 13 -2.40 -18.95 -19.21
C VAL A 13 -3.28 -18.64 -20.41
N ASP A 14 -4.58 -18.54 -20.21
CA ASP A 14 -5.55 -18.23 -21.28
C ASP A 14 -5.26 -16.87 -21.91
N ALA A 15 -5.00 -15.84 -21.12
CA ALA A 15 -4.66 -14.52 -21.61
C ALA A 15 -3.33 -14.50 -22.39
N SER A 16 -2.35 -15.28 -21.94
CA SER A 16 -1.09 -15.45 -22.67
C SER A 16 -1.31 -16.13 -24.01
N THR A 17 -2.08 -17.20 -24.03
CA THR A 17 -2.38 -17.99 -25.24
C THR A 17 -3.22 -17.18 -26.24
N ALA A 18 -4.16 -16.38 -25.74
CA ALA A 18 -5.00 -15.50 -26.56
C ALA A 18 -4.27 -14.22 -27.04
N GLY A 19 -3.00 -14.02 -26.65
CA GLY A 19 -2.22 -12.85 -27.02
C GLY A 19 -2.63 -11.56 -26.31
N ILE A 20 -3.47 -11.62 -25.27
CA ILE A 20 -3.95 -10.47 -24.49
C ILE A 20 -2.78 -9.80 -23.75
N LEU A 21 -1.85 -10.59 -23.27
CA LEU A 21 -0.66 -10.08 -22.59
C LEU A 21 0.34 -9.39 -23.54
N LYS A 22 0.14 -9.51 -24.86
CA LYS A 22 1.09 -9.01 -25.88
C LYS A 22 2.52 -9.53 -25.60
N ASN A 23 3.45 -8.62 -25.33
CA ASN A 23 4.86 -8.95 -25.03
C ASN A 23 5.15 -9.03 -23.52
N MET A 24 4.12 -8.96 -22.69
CA MET A 24 4.30 -8.99 -21.23
C MET A 24 4.45 -10.43 -20.73
N PRO A 25 5.51 -10.76 -19.98
CA PRO A 25 5.67 -12.08 -19.39
C PRO A 25 4.53 -12.42 -18.41
N ALA A 26 4.13 -13.70 -18.37
CA ALA A 26 3.11 -14.20 -17.43
C ALA A 26 3.48 -13.92 -15.96
N ALA A 27 4.79 -13.92 -15.63
CA ALA A 27 5.29 -13.55 -14.29
C ALA A 27 4.94 -12.11 -13.88
N VAL A 28 4.81 -11.19 -14.85
CA VAL A 28 4.35 -9.81 -14.59
C VAL A 28 2.88 -9.79 -14.21
N ALA A 29 2.06 -10.57 -14.94
CA ALA A 29 0.64 -10.71 -14.64
C ALA A 29 0.43 -11.37 -13.27
N GLU A 30 1.21 -12.39 -12.93
CA GLU A 30 1.22 -13.01 -11.61
C GLU A 30 1.55 -11.98 -10.50
N LYS A 31 2.60 -11.21 -10.69
CA LYS A 31 3.02 -10.20 -9.71
C LYS A 31 1.94 -9.12 -9.53
N ASP A 32 1.26 -8.72 -10.60
CA ASP A 32 0.12 -7.79 -10.52
C ASP A 32 -1.03 -8.35 -9.65
N GLN A 33 -1.32 -9.66 -9.76
CA GLN A 33 -2.32 -10.30 -8.89
C GLN A 33 -1.94 -10.15 -7.42
N HIS A 34 -0.70 -10.45 -7.08
CA HIS A 34 -0.21 -10.34 -5.70
C HIS A 34 -0.17 -8.90 -5.18
N ILE A 35 0.22 -7.93 -6.01
CA ILE A 35 0.17 -6.50 -5.67
C ILE A 35 -1.28 -6.07 -5.43
N THR A 36 -2.21 -6.48 -6.28
CA THR A 36 -3.63 -6.13 -6.17
C THR A 36 -4.24 -6.71 -4.89
N ASP A 37 -3.97 -7.98 -4.59
CA ASP A 37 -4.40 -8.62 -3.35
C ASP A 37 -3.87 -7.89 -2.11
N ALA A 38 -2.58 -7.53 -2.12
CA ALA A 38 -1.96 -6.79 -1.03
C ALA A 38 -2.60 -5.40 -0.87
N LEU A 39 -2.77 -4.64 -1.95
CA LEU A 39 -3.41 -3.32 -1.92
C LEU A 39 -4.86 -3.40 -1.43
N HIS A 40 -5.61 -4.41 -1.86
CA HIS A 40 -6.97 -4.64 -1.37
C HIS A 40 -6.98 -4.88 0.14
N ALA A 41 -6.12 -5.76 0.65
CA ALA A 41 -6.02 -6.00 2.09
C ALA A 41 -5.62 -4.74 2.87
N LEU A 42 -4.68 -3.94 2.34
CA LEU A 42 -4.29 -2.67 2.95
C LEU A 42 -5.44 -1.66 2.94
N SER A 43 -6.26 -1.62 1.89
CA SER A 43 -7.42 -0.71 1.81
C SER A 43 -8.49 -1.00 2.87
N GLN A 44 -8.52 -2.20 3.43
CA GLN A 44 -9.47 -2.62 4.48
C GLN A 44 -8.98 -2.29 5.91
N ILE A 45 -7.75 -1.81 6.05
CA ILE A 45 -7.21 -1.47 7.36
C ILE A 45 -7.76 -0.13 7.84
N HIS A 46 -8.49 -0.16 8.94
CA HIS A 46 -9.04 1.02 9.61
C HIS A 46 -8.44 1.15 11.00
N ILE A 47 -7.54 2.12 11.17
CA ILE A 47 -6.92 2.41 12.46
C ILE A 47 -7.47 3.73 12.98
N VAL A 48 -8.09 3.68 14.14
CA VAL A 48 -8.57 4.84 14.89
C VAL A 48 -7.99 4.84 16.28
N HIS A 49 -7.80 6.02 16.83
CA HIS A 49 -7.35 6.19 18.21
C HIS A 49 -8.22 7.23 18.90
N SER A 50 -8.66 6.92 20.11
CA SER A 50 -9.54 7.81 20.86
C SER A 50 -8.77 8.99 21.45
N ALA A 51 -9.23 10.19 21.17
CA ALA A 51 -8.78 11.44 21.79
C ALA A 51 -9.81 11.89 22.81
N ASN A 52 -9.35 12.34 23.99
CA ASN A 52 -10.19 12.73 25.11
C ASN A 52 -10.33 14.26 25.16
N GLN A 53 -11.48 14.72 25.60
CA GLN A 53 -11.73 16.14 25.87
C GLN A 53 -10.77 16.68 26.93
N VAL A 54 -10.07 17.78 26.62
CA VAL A 54 -9.01 18.35 27.48
C VAL A 54 -9.59 19.28 28.56
N ASN A 55 -10.56 20.14 28.21
CA ASN A 55 -11.13 21.14 29.10
C ASN A 55 -12.51 20.71 29.61
N ARG A 56 -12.53 20.08 30.79
CA ARG A 56 -13.80 19.74 31.50
C ARG A 56 -14.30 20.90 32.31
N LYS A 57 -15.56 21.27 32.08
CA LYS A 57 -16.27 22.13 33.05
C LYS A 57 -16.62 21.30 34.29
N ARG A 58 -16.49 21.91 35.46
CA ARG A 58 -16.86 21.28 36.73
C ARG A 58 -18.36 21.00 36.71
N GLY A 59 -18.76 19.72 36.54
CA GLY A 59 -20.16 19.29 36.43
C GLY A 59 -20.46 18.38 35.22
N ASP A 60 -19.55 18.22 34.26
CA ASP A 60 -19.75 17.28 33.15
C ASP A 60 -19.64 15.83 33.65
N SER A 61 -20.71 15.08 33.51
CA SER A 61 -20.89 13.77 34.12
C SER A 61 -20.17 12.62 33.42
N GLN A 62 -19.70 12.78 32.16
CA GLN A 62 -19.00 11.74 31.40
C GLN A 62 -17.87 12.34 30.56
N PRO A 63 -16.68 11.68 30.49
CA PRO A 63 -15.61 12.08 29.58
C PRO A 63 -16.06 11.81 28.13
N GLN A 64 -16.10 12.87 27.32
CA GLN A 64 -16.31 12.71 25.89
C GLN A 64 -15.00 12.30 25.22
N SER A 65 -15.06 11.32 24.34
CA SER A 65 -13.94 10.93 23.49
C SER A 65 -14.41 10.91 22.04
N ILE A 66 -13.47 11.15 21.13
CA ILE A 66 -13.68 11.04 19.70
C ILE A 66 -12.63 10.15 19.09
N ASP A 67 -12.99 9.45 18.03
CA ASP A 67 -12.06 8.63 17.27
C ASP A 67 -11.38 9.46 16.19
N VAL A 68 -10.06 9.37 16.14
CA VAL A 68 -9.19 10.07 15.19
C VAL A 68 -8.48 9.06 14.33
N ALA A 69 -8.67 9.15 13.02
CA ALA A 69 -8.20 8.17 12.07
C ALA A 69 -6.69 8.30 11.76
N THR A 70 -6.12 7.19 11.34
CA THR A 70 -4.87 7.14 10.60
C THR A 70 -5.20 6.66 9.19
N ARG A 71 -4.92 7.48 8.18
CA ARG A 71 -5.23 7.17 6.79
C ARG A 71 -3.99 6.73 6.02
N MET A 72 -4.22 5.85 5.06
CA MET A 72 -3.23 5.44 4.07
C MET A 72 -3.58 6.01 2.70
N VAL A 73 -2.56 6.48 1.98
CA VAL A 73 -2.67 7.03 0.62
C VAL A 73 -1.68 6.28 -0.26
N PHE A 74 -2.19 5.59 -1.27
CA PHE A 74 -1.38 4.86 -2.23
C PHE A 74 -0.60 5.85 -3.12
N ALA A 75 0.68 5.59 -3.32
CA ALA A 75 1.61 6.50 -3.96
C ALA A 75 2.57 5.76 -4.91
N GLY A 76 3.54 6.48 -5.42
CA GLY A 76 4.65 5.93 -6.19
C GLY A 76 4.34 5.54 -7.63
N GLY A 77 5.25 4.77 -8.22
CA GLY A 77 5.15 4.34 -9.62
C GLY A 77 3.99 3.37 -9.85
N THR A 78 3.75 2.48 -8.90
CA THR A 78 2.67 1.49 -8.96
C THR A 78 1.30 2.17 -8.90
N CYS A 79 1.18 3.27 -8.16
CA CYS A 79 -0.04 4.08 -8.16
C CYS A 79 -0.29 4.71 -9.55
N LEU A 80 0.75 5.27 -10.20
CA LEU A 80 0.61 5.84 -11.55
C LEU A 80 0.18 4.81 -12.59
N SER A 81 0.65 3.57 -12.50
CA SER A 81 0.26 2.52 -13.43
C SER A 81 -1.13 1.95 -13.12
N LYS A 82 -1.43 1.60 -11.86
CA LYS A 82 -2.68 0.93 -11.48
C LYS A 82 -3.88 1.87 -11.34
N ALA A 83 -3.70 3.06 -10.78
CA ALA A 83 -4.78 3.99 -10.54
C ALA A 83 -5.06 4.92 -11.71
N TYR A 84 -4.03 5.27 -12.47
CA TYR A 84 -4.13 6.28 -13.53
C TYR A 84 -3.83 5.75 -14.94
N GLY A 85 -3.30 4.53 -15.07
CA GLY A 85 -2.98 3.96 -16.37
C GLY A 85 -1.89 4.71 -17.16
N LEU A 86 -1.06 5.54 -16.48
CA LEU A 86 -0.12 6.45 -17.13
C LEU A 86 1.24 5.85 -17.44
N ILE A 87 1.54 4.67 -16.89
CA ILE A 87 2.83 4.01 -17.06
C ILE A 87 2.56 2.56 -17.49
N GLU A 88 3.04 2.20 -18.68
CA GLU A 88 2.87 0.85 -19.24
C GLU A 88 3.85 -0.18 -18.63
N ARG A 89 4.93 0.28 -18.01
CA ARG A 89 5.86 -0.62 -17.31
C ARG A 89 5.35 -0.97 -15.92
N MET A 90 5.53 -2.22 -15.52
CA MET A 90 5.27 -2.63 -14.15
C MET A 90 6.22 -1.93 -13.18
N SER A 91 5.66 -1.42 -12.09
CA SER A 91 6.39 -1.03 -10.89
C SER A 91 6.14 -2.08 -9.81
N GLU A 92 7.19 -2.47 -9.08
CA GLU A 92 7.17 -3.64 -8.19
C GLU A 92 6.90 -3.29 -6.72
N ASP A 93 7.01 -2.00 -6.39
CA ASP A 93 6.93 -1.51 -5.02
C ASP A 93 5.52 -1.00 -4.71
N ILE A 94 5.06 -1.23 -3.49
CA ILE A 94 3.84 -0.65 -2.94
C ILE A 94 4.26 0.49 -2.02
N ASP A 95 4.06 1.72 -2.46
CA ASP A 95 4.38 2.92 -1.71
C ASP A 95 3.12 3.47 -1.05
N ILE A 96 3.11 3.61 0.27
CA ILE A 96 1.99 4.13 1.04
C ILE A 96 2.44 5.35 1.85
N LYS A 97 1.77 6.47 1.66
CA LYS A 97 1.88 7.63 2.55
C LYS A 97 0.92 7.49 3.72
N ILE A 98 1.41 7.73 4.91
CA ILE A 98 0.60 7.69 6.14
C ILE A 98 0.24 9.13 6.51
N VAL A 99 -1.05 9.36 6.74
CA VAL A 99 -1.60 10.60 7.27
C VAL A 99 -2.09 10.34 8.68
N LEU A 100 -1.37 10.88 9.65
CA LEU A 100 -1.79 10.88 11.06
C LEU A 100 -2.68 12.10 11.29
N GLU A 101 -3.99 11.91 11.37
CA GLU A 101 -4.88 13.01 11.66
C GLU A 101 -4.67 13.51 13.09
N SER A 102 -4.85 14.82 13.27
CA SER A 102 -4.84 15.45 14.60
C SER A 102 -6.25 15.46 15.18
N PRO A 103 -6.40 15.34 16.49
CA PRO A 103 -7.69 15.55 17.11
C PRO A 103 -8.15 17.01 16.91
N PRO A 104 -9.46 17.26 16.82
CA PRO A 104 -9.98 18.61 16.72
C PRO A 104 -9.72 19.40 18.00
N GLU A 105 -9.94 20.72 17.93
CA GLU A 105 -9.77 21.63 19.07
C GLU A 105 -10.57 21.14 20.29
N GLY A 106 -9.93 21.23 21.46
CA GLY A 106 -10.52 20.74 22.72
C GLY A 106 -10.35 19.26 23.00
N TYR A 107 -9.69 18.49 22.12
CA TYR A 107 -9.39 17.08 22.32
C TYR A 107 -7.89 16.80 22.20
N ALA A 108 -7.40 15.84 22.96
CA ALA A 108 -6.01 15.39 22.87
C ALA A 108 -5.91 13.87 23.08
N PHE A 109 -4.90 13.28 22.46
CA PHE A 109 -4.55 11.89 22.76
C PHE A 109 -4.02 11.77 24.18
N PRO A 110 -4.21 10.61 24.84
CA PRO A 110 -3.54 10.32 26.10
C PRO A 110 -2.02 10.49 25.97
N ASN A 111 -1.36 10.99 27.01
CA ASN A 111 0.10 11.18 27.01
C ASN A 111 0.89 9.89 26.73
N THR A 112 0.28 8.73 26.94
CA THR A 112 0.85 7.42 26.64
C THR A 112 0.78 7.06 25.15
N LEU A 113 -0.01 7.79 24.35
CA LEU A 113 -0.23 7.53 22.92
C LEU A 113 0.37 8.65 22.07
N GLY A 114 1.67 8.58 21.85
CA GLY A 114 2.35 9.49 20.91
C GLY A 114 2.30 8.99 19.46
N GLU A 115 2.82 9.81 18.55
CA GLU A 115 2.93 9.51 17.10
C GLU A 115 3.52 8.11 16.83
N ARG A 116 4.64 7.79 17.49
CA ARG A 116 5.31 6.50 17.34
C ARG A 116 4.41 5.32 17.72
N GLY A 117 3.57 5.47 18.74
CA GLY A 117 2.62 4.43 19.16
C GLY A 117 1.55 4.17 18.08
N ARG A 118 1.00 5.25 17.53
CA ARG A 118 0.02 5.21 16.44
C ARG A 118 0.59 4.56 15.18
N LEU A 119 1.83 4.93 14.80
CA LEU A 119 2.53 4.33 13.66
C LEU A 119 2.80 2.85 13.87
N LYS A 120 3.22 2.42 15.07
CA LYS A 120 3.44 1.01 15.38
C LYS A 120 2.15 0.19 15.28
N ALA A 121 1.02 0.74 15.70
CA ALA A 121 -0.28 0.07 15.55
C ALA A 121 -0.62 -0.18 14.08
N LEU A 122 -0.40 0.83 13.21
CA LEU A 122 -0.59 0.68 11.77
C LEU A 122 0.37 -0.34 11.17
N HIS A 123 1.67 -0.28 11.51
CA HIS A 123 2.66 -1.25 11.01
C HIS A 123 2.28 -2.68 11.35
N LYS A 124 1.82 -2.91 12.59
CA LYS A 124 1.35 -4.23 13.01
C LYS A 124 0.13 -4.69 12.22
N ALA A 125 -0.84 -3.80 11.98
CA ALA A 125 -2.01 -4.14 11.17
C ALA A 125 -1.64 -4.48 9.72
N VAL A 126 -0.65 -3.80 9.13
CA VAL A 126 -0.12 -4.11 7.80
C VAL A 126 0.59 -5.47 7.80
N GLU A 127 1.43 -5.74 8.79
CA GLU A 127 2.09 -7.04 8.95
C GLU A 127 1.06 -8.17 9.04
N ASP A 128 0.03 -7.99 9.86
CA ASP A 128 -1.03 -8.97 10.07
C ASP A 128 -1.87 -9.20 8.81
N ALA A 129 -2.22 -8.14 8.09
CA ALA A 129 -2.98 -8.23 6.84
C ALA A 129 -2.20 -9.01 5.76
N LEU A 130 -0.92 -8.70 5.57
CA LEU A 130 -0.08 -9.40 4.59
C LEU A 130 0.17 -10.86 4.99
N THR A 131 0.43 -11.13 6.27
CA THR A 131 0.58 -12.48 6.79
C THR A 131 -0.72 -13.29 6.65
N GLY A 132 -1.87 -12.66 6.90
CA GLY A 132 -3.20 -13.25 6.72
C GLY A 132 -3.48 -13.68 5.28
N LEU A 133 -2.91 -13.00 4.28
CA LEU A 133 -2.93 -13.42 2.88
C LEU A 133 -1.95 -14.56 2.57
N GLY A 134 -1.09 -14.95 3.50
CA GLY A 134 -0.08 -15.99 3.33
C GLY A 134 1.27 -15.50 2.84
N PHE A 135 1.49 -14.19 2.70
CA PHE A 135 2.83 -13.65 2.44
C PHE A 135 3.79 -13.98 3.59
N GLN A 136 5.05 -14.24 3.26
CA GLN A 136 6.08 -14.53 4.24
C GLN A 136 7.14 -13.44 4.26
N PHE A 137 7.63 -13.09 5.43
CA PHE A 137 8.73 -12.15 5.58
C PHE A 137 10.00 -12.74 4.98
N VAL A 138 10.66 -11.97 4.12
CA VAL A 138 11.93 -12.37 3.53
C VAL A 138 13.03 -12.30 4.59
N VAL A 139 13.73 -13.39 4.81
CA VAL A 139 14.91 -13.41 5.67
C VAL A 139 16.08 -12.78 4.92
N GLN A 140 16.69 -11.75 5.49
CA GLN A 140 17.88 -11.09 4.95
C GLN A 140 19.07 -11.35 5.91
N VAL A 141 20.22 -11.73 5.35
CA VAL A 141 21.39 -12.09 6.15
C VAL A 141 22.03 -10.86 6.81
N ASP A 142 22.07 -9.73 6.10
CA ASP A 142 22.79 -8.52 6.53
C ASP A 142 21.90 -7.28 6.70
N LYS A 143 20.59 -7.43 6.66
CA LYS A 143 19.66 -6.30 6.76
C LYS A 143 18.43 -6.69 7.56
N ASP A 144 17.97 -5.75 8.35
CA ASP A 144 16.70 -5.91 9.04
C ASP A 144 15.52 -6.01 8.05
N ASN A 145 14.57 -6.89 8.35
CA ASN A 145 13.28 -6.95 7.71
C ASN A 145 12.22 -7.24 8.79
N PRO A 146 11.32 -6.32 9.09
CA PRO A 146 11.14 -5.00 8.44
C PRO A 146 12.18 -3.94 8.89
N ILE A 147 12.47 -3.00 7.98
CA ILE A 147 13.31 -1.84 8.26
C ILE A 147 12.45 -0.75 8.92
N ARG A 148 12.90 -0.21 10.07
CA ARG A 148 12.26 0.90 10.76
C ARG A 148 13.27 2.02 10.97
N ARG A 149 12.93 3.24 10.53
CA ARG A 149 13.78 4.43 10.67
C ARG A 149 12.96 5.64 11.08
N ASP A 150 13.64 6.72 11.44
CA ASP A 150 13.04 8.02 11.76
C ASP A 150 11.86 7.90 12.74
N GLY A 151 12.10 7.33 13.92
CA GLY A 151 11.06 7.17 14.93
C GLY A 151 9.84 6.36 14.50
N SER A 152 10.00 5.47 13.54
CA SER A 152 8.95 4.69 12.84
C SER A 152 8.19 5.46 11.74
N ARG A 153 8.63 6.65 11.34
CA ARG A 153 8.05 7.39 10.22
C ARG A 153 8.36 6.76 8.86
N TYR A 154 9.47 6.04 8.77
CA TYR A 154 9.79 5.19 7.65
C TYR A 154 9.74 3.73 8.08
N TYR A 155 8.97 2.95 7.35
CA TYR A 155 8.82 1.52 7.54
C TYR A 155 8.84 0.82 6.17
N CYS A 156 9.70 -0.17 6.02
CA CYS A 156 9.80 -0.94 4.78
C CYS A 156 9.77 -2.43 5.10
N LEU A 157 8.88 -3.13 4.43
CA LEU A 157 8.63 -4.54 4.60
C LEU A 157 8.85 -5.26 3.28
N LEU A 158 9.65 -6.33 3.30
CA LEU A 158 9.87 -7.21 2.17
C LEU A 158 9.20 -8.55 2.44
N VAL A 159 8.24 -8.92 1.60
CA VAL A 159 7.50 -10.18 1.69
C VAL A 159 7.61 -10.99 0.41
N SER A 160 7.58 -12.31 0.52
CA SER A 160 7.67 -13.25 -0.60
C SER A 160 6.36 -14.00 -0.81
N TYR A 161 6.19 -14.46 -2.04
CA TYR A 161 5.13 -15.36 -2.48
C TYR A 161 5.74 -16.52 -3.27
N GLU A 162 4.97 -17.57 -3.49
CA GLU A 162 5.35 -18.70 -4.33
C GLU A 162 5.02 -18.39 -5.79
N ALA A 163 6.05 -18.28 -6.63
CA ALA A 163 5.88 -17.99 -8.06
C ALA A 163 5.55 -19.23 -8.85
N HIS A 164 4.51 -19.15 -9.68
CA HIS A 164 4.14 -20.18 -10.65
C HIS A 164 4.75 -19.95 -12.04
N PHE A 165 4.91 -18.67 -12.41
CA PHE A 165 5.47 -18.30 -13.68
C PHE A 165 6.89 -17.77 -13.50
N GLN A 166 7.84 -18.41 -14.21
CA GLN A 166 9.22 -17.97 -14.15
C GLN A 166 9.44 -16.76 -15.05
N ASP A 167 10.15 -15.77 -14.54
CA ASP A 167 10.69 -14.70 -15.35
C ASP A 167 11.98 -15.18 -16.02
N THR A 168 11.92 -15.47 -17.32
CA THR A 168 13.06 -15.93 -18.11
C THR A 168 14.17 -14.90 -18.21
N ALA A 169 13.87 -13.62 -18.02
CA ALA A 169 14.86 -12.54 -17.98
C ALA A 169 15.54 -12.41 -16.60
N GLY A 170 14.99 -13.08 -15.57
CA GLY A 170 15.55 -13.03 -14.20
C GLY A 170 15.49 -11.66 -13.52
N THR A 171 14.64 -10.77 -14.03
CA THR A 171 14.54 -9.38 -13.55
C THR A 171 13.52 -9.24 -12.41
N LEU A 172 12.48 -10.08 -12.41
CA LEU A 172 11.41 -10.07 -11.40
C LEU A 172 11.71 -11.06 -10.27
N ARG A 173 11.76 -10.54 -9.05
CA ARG A 173 11.84 -11.39 -7.86
C ARG A 173 10.44 -11.72 -7.36
N PRO A 174 10.19 -12.95 -6.84
CA PRO A 174 8.90 -13.33 -6.25
C PRO A 174 8.72 -12.70 -4.85
N GLN A 175 8.84 -11.40 -4.80
CA GLN A 175 8.80 -10.59 -3.60
C GLN A 175 8.04 -9.31 -3.85
N LEU A 176 7.36 -8.78 -2.82
CA LEU A 176 6.78 -7.45 -2.80
C LEU A 176 7.52 -6.62 -1.76
N LYS A 177 7.86 -5.41 -2.14
CA LYS A 177 8.38 -4.39 -1.24
C LYS A 177 7.23 -3.43 -0.90
N VAL A 178 6.93 -3.30 0.38
CA VAL A 178 5.89 -2.39 0.88
C VAL A 178 6.58 -1.31 1.72
N GLU A 179 6.50 -0.07 1.26
CA GLU A 179 7.05 1.09 1.97
C GLU A 179 5.91 1.94 2.54
N LEU A 180 6.00 2.22 3.84
CA LEU A 180 5.10 3.14 4.52
C LEU A 180 5.90 4.34 5.01
N ILE A 181 5.47 5.54 4.58
CA ILE A 181 6.16 6.79 4.91
C ILE A 181 5.17 7.74 5.56
N CYS A 182 5.41 8.11 6.83
CA CYS A 182 4.61 9.11 7.52
C CYS A 182 4.96 10.52 7.00
N ARG A 183 4.40 10.81 5.84
CA ARG A 183 4.51 12.08 5.13
C ARG A 183 3.20 12.34 4.40
N PRO A 184 2.33 13.21 4.93
CA PRO A 184 1.06 13.48 4.28
C PRO A 184 1.28 14.08 2.88
N PRO A 185 0.38 13.82 1.93
CA PRO A 185 0.36 14.53 0.67
C PRO A 185 0.21 16.04 0.87
N ILE A 186 0.81 16.84 -0.01
CA ILE A 186 0.66 18.31 -0.02
C ILE A 186 -0.63 18.67 -0.75
N ILE A 187 -0.91 17.96 -1.85
CA ILE A 187 -2.16 18.10 -2.61
C ILE A 187 -3.17 17.07 -2.06
N PRO A 188 -4.46 17.42 -1.91
CA PRO A 188 -5.47 16.47 -1.47
C PRO A 188 -5.45 15.19 -2.31
N SER A 189 -5.49 14.03 -1.64
CA SER A 189 -5.57 12.72 -2.30
C SER A 189 -6.93 12.51 -2.94
N GLU A 190 -6.97 11.69 -3.98
CA GLU A 190 -8.17 11.36 -4.73
C GLU A 190 -8.54 9.89 -4.52
N MET A 191 -9.85 9.60 -4.47
CA MET A 191 -10.33 8.23 -4.44
C MET A 191 -10.26 7.64 -5.84
N GLN A 192 -9.52 6.54 -6.00
CA GLN A 192 -9.38 5.84 -7.28
C GLN A 192 -9.84 4.40 -7.16
N SER A 193 -10.35 3.85 -8.27
CA SER A 193 -10.69 2.44 -8.39
C SER A 193 -9.49 1.64 -8.84
N LEU A 194 -9.20 0.56 -8.14
CA LEU A 194 -8.07 -0.34 -8.38
C LEU A 194 -8.60 -1.75 -8.64
N GLY A 195 -7.94 -2.50 -9.52
CA GLY A 195 -8.32 -3.85 -9.86
C GLY A 195 -7.16 -4.64 -10.46
N TYR A 196 -7.44 -5.86 -10.89
CA TYR A 196 -6.46 -6.70 -11.57
C TYR A 196 -6.22 -6.20 -12.99
N MET A 197 -4.94 -6.04 -13.33
CA MET A 197 -4.54 -5.61 -14.68
C MET A 197 -5.08 -6.56 -15.76
N LEU A 198 -5.07 -7.86 -15.51
CA LEU A 198 -5.53 -8.85 -16.46
C LEU A 198 -7.01 -8.70 -16.80
N GLU A 199 -7.85 -8.38 -15.82
CA GLU A 199 -9.28 -8.16 -16.05
C GLU A 199 -9.55 -6.90 -16.87
N VAL A 200 -8.75 -5.86 -16.66
CA VAL A 200 -8.80 -4.63 -17.47
C VAL A 200 -8.38 -4.92 -18.91
N LEU A 201 -7.28 -5.65 -19.11
CA LEU A 201 -6.76 -5.96 -20.45
C LEU A 201 -7.70 -6.91 -21.23
N SER A 202 -8.35 -7.85 -20.54
CA SER A 202 -9.30 -8.78 -21.16
C SER A 202 -10.68 -8.20 -21.41
N GLY A 203 -10.95 -6.98 -20.92
CA GLY A 203 -12.28 -6.38 -21.04
C GLY A 203 -13.35 -7.14 -20.27
N SER A 204 -13.02 -7.63 -19.06
CA SER A 204 -13.98 -8.35 -18.20
C SER A 204 -15.26 -7.54 -17.98
N ALA A 205 -16.42 -8.19 -18.17
CA ALA A 205 -17.72 -7.53 -17.97
C ALA A 205 -17.98 -7.14 -16.50
N ASN A 206 -17.39 -7.88 -15.55
CA ASN A 206 -17.53 -7.66 -14.12
C ASN A 206 -16.15 -7.77 -13.45
N PRO A 207 -15.26 -6.77 -13.65
CA PRO A 207 -13.94 -6.82 -13.05
C PRO A 207 -14.03 -6.66 -11.52
N PHE A 208 -13.15 -7.33 -10.81
CA PHE A 208 -12.95 -7.05 -9.38
C PHE A 208 -12.33 -5.67 -9.21
N VAL A 209 -13.02 -4.80 -8.48
CA VAL A 209 -12.54 -3.45 -8.16
C VAL A 209 -12.76 -3.10 -6.70
N PHE A 210 -11.84 -2.32 -6.15
CA PHE A 210 -11.95 -1.70 -4.83
C PHE A 210 -11.46 -0.26 -4.91
N SER A 211 -11.81 0.54 -3.92
CA SER A 211 -11.43 1.96 -3.88
C SER A 211 -10.34 2.22 -2.84
N MET A 212 -9.39 3.08 -3.18
CA MET A 212 -8.34 3.52 -2.27
C MET A 212 -7.98 4.97 -2.53
N ASN A 213 -7.63 5.72 -1.47
CA ASN A 213 -7.08 7.06 -1.63
C ASN A 213 -5.71 6.97 -2.32
N CYS A 214 -5.53 7.74 -3.39
CA CYS A 214 -4.31 7.79 -4.18
C CYS A 214 -3.73 9.20 -4.20
N ILE A 215 -2.41 9.29 -4.22
CA ILE A 215 -1.71 10.56 -4.47
C ILE A 215 -2.04 11.05 -5.88
N THR A 216 -2.17 12.36 -6.07
CA THR A 216 -2.41 12.92 -7.40
C THR A 216 -1.22 12.76 -8.34
N VAL A 217 -1.48 12.74 -9.63
CA VAL A 217 -0.44 12.70 -10.67
C VAL A 217 0.51 13.91 -10.54
N ALA A 218 -0.05 15.09 -10.25
CA ALA A 218 0.71 16.32 -10.09
C ALA A 218 1.72 16.25 -8.95
N GLU A 219 1.30 15.72 -7.77
CA GLU A 219 2.21 15.56 -6.65
C GLU A 219 3.27 14.48 -6.91
N THR A 220 2.89 13.37 -7.52
CA THR A 220 3.86 12.34 -7.90
C THR A 220 4.92 12.88 -8.85
N LEU A 221 4.52 13.69 -9.84
CA LEU A 221 5.44 14.32 -10.77
C LEU A 221 6.40 15.28 -10.04
N ALA A 222 5.86 16.13 -9.17
CA ALA A 222 6.66 17.05 -8.36
C ALA A 222 7.70 16.32 -7.50
N GLU A 223 7.31 15.22 -6.84
CA GLU A 223 8.22 14.39 -6.04
C GLU A 223 9.33 13.76 -6.89
N LYS A 224 9.00 13.27 -8.09
CA LYS A 224 9.99 12.69 -9.01
C LYS A 224 10.98 13.74 -9.50
N VAL A 225 10.51 14.94 -9.87
CA VAL A 225 11.37 16.05 -10.26
C VAL A 225 12.30 16.46 -9.13
N LEU A 226 11.78 16.64 -7.92
CA LEU A 226 12.59 16.96 -6.74
C LEU A 226 13.63 15.87 -6.41
N SER A 227 13.25 14.61 -6.55
CA SER A 227 14.18 13.48 -6.36
C SER A 227 15.29 13.48 -7.40
N LEU A 228 14.97 13.80 -8.65
CA LEU A 228 15.96 13.91 -9.73
C LEU A 228 16.94 15.06 -9.47
N LEU A 229 16.43 16.24 -9.15
CA LEU A 229 17.27 17.41 -8.84
C LEU A 229 18.24 17.14 -7.67
N ARG A 230 17.78 16.46 -6.63
CA ARG A 230 18.64 16.09 -5.47
C ARG A 230 19.75 15.10 -5.83
N ARG A 231 19.59 14.31 -6.88
CA ARG A 231 20.62 13.36 -7.33
C ARG A 231 21.65 14.01 -8.25
N CYS A 232 21.29 15.15 -8.85
CA CYS A 232 22.17 15.91 -9.75
C CYS A 232 22.91 17.05 -9.05
N ALA A 233 22.55 17.38 -7.79
CA ALA A 233 23.24 18.35 -6.96
C ALA A 233 24.31 17.69 -6.06
#